data_4c3b6dec51382a19a6d4d6dc45fdb56d
#
_entry.id   4c3b6dec51382a19a6d4d6dc45fdb56d
#
_cell.length_a   1.000
_cell.length_b   1.000
_cell.length_c   1.000
_cell.angle_alpha   90.00
_cell.angle_beta   90.00
_cell.angle_gamma   90.00
#
_symmetry.space_group_name_H-M   'P 1'
#
loop_
_entity.id
_entity.type
_entity.pdbx_description
1 polymer ?
#
loop_
_entity_poly.entity_id
_entity_poly.type
_entity_poly.pdbx_seq_one_letter_code
_entity_poly.pdbx_strand_id
1 'polypeptide(L)'
;MSKQLEKIQELIAKRAEARLGGGEKAIGKQHEKGKFTARERINMLLDEGSFEELDMFVRHRCTNFGMEKKAYDGDGVVTGYGTVDGRLVYVFAQDATVFGGSLSETMALKICKIMDLAMKQGAPVIGLNDSGGARIQEGINALGGYAEIFQRNINASGVIPQISAILGPCAGGAVYSPALTDFIVMAKNISFMFLTGPKVVKAVTGEDVTQEQLGGATVHASKSGVAHFAAETEEEALAIIKQLLSYMPSNNMEETPRQECNDAIDRVEDALNEIIPESANDPYDMYEVISAIVDNGEFLEVHKEWAKNIIVGFARFNGQSVGIVANQPKAMAGVLDVNASRKGGRFVRFCDAFNIPLVTLVDVPGFLPGTGQEYNAVIMNGAKLLYAYGEATVPKVTVTLRKSYGGSHIVMSCKQLRGDMNYAWPSAEIAVMGAAGAAEILYAKDAKTAKVSAAEAKEAGKAEEAAEIMADFKAYIQEKEDEYNKLFCTPYNAAKYGYIDDEIEPRNTRFRVIRALEQLRTRNY
;
A
#
# COMPACT_ATOMS: atom_id res chain seq x y z
N MET A 1 22.62 55.23 7.23
CA MET A 1 22.05 53.97 7.71
C MET A 1 23.01 53.37 8.72
N SER A 2 22.57 52.69 9.77
CA SER A 2 23.52 52.05 10.68
C SER A 2 24.17 50.84 9.98
N LYS A 3 25.43 50.54 10.33
CA LYS A 3 26.13 49.34 9.78
C LYS A 3 25.33 48.04 9.99
N GLN A 4 24.51 47.96 11.04
CA GLN A 4 23.66 46.81 11.28
C GLN A 4 22.48 46.73 10.28
N LEU A 5 21.87 47.84 9.94
CA LEU A 5 20.81 47.92 8.94
C LEU A 5 21.31 47.53 7.54
N GLU A 6 22.54 47.94 7.18
CA GLU A 6 23.18 47.55 5.92
C GLU A 6 23.39 46.02 5.83
N LYS A 7 23.83 45.38 6.93
CA LYS A 7 23.98 43.92 7.01
C LYS A 7 22.64 43.19 6.93
N ILE A 8 21.58 43.75 7.52
CA ILE A 8 20.23 43.17 7.43
C ILE A 8 19.72 43.27 6.00
N GLN A 9 19.94 44.35 5.29
CA GLN A 9 19.55 44.48 3.89
C GLN A 9 20.34 43.52 2.98
N GLU A 10 21.63 43.33 3.24
CA GLU A 10 22.43 42.32 2.56
C GLU A 10 21.86 40.90 2.78
N LEU A 11 21.50 40.53 4.01
CA LEU A 11 20.87 39.25 4.29
C LEU A 11 19.56 39.06 3.53
N ILE A 12 18.70 40.10 3.52
CA ILE A 12 17.41 40.04 2.80
C ILE A 12 17.65 39.82 1.30
N ALA A 13 18.61 40.53 0.70
CA ALA A 13 18.97 40.40 -0.72
C ALA A 13 19.51 38.99 -1.03
N LYS A 14 20.43 38.47 -0.21
CA LYS A 14 20.99 37.13 -0.38
C LYS A 14 19.92 36.03 -0.26
N ARG A 15 18.98 36.16 0.68
CA ARG A 15 17.85 35.23 0.81
C ARG A 15 16.93 35.28 -0.40
N ALA A 16 16.65 36.48 -0.93
CA ALA A 16 15.85 36.65 -2.13
C ALA A 16 16.51 35.96 -3.35
N GLU A 17 17.83 36.13 -3.52
CA GLU A 17 18.61 35.47 -4.56
C GLU A 17 18.62 33.94 -4.41
N ALA A 18 18.90 33.44 -3.20
CA ALA A 18 18.91 32.01 -2.91
C ALA A 18 17.56 31.31 -3.23
N ARG A 19 16.45 32.02 -3.01
CA ARG A 19 15.09 31.49 -3.32
C ARG A 19 14.83 31.31 -4.82
N LEU A 20 15.60 31.94 -5.68
CA LEU A 20 15.46 31.78 -7.14
C LEU A 20 16.07 30.47 -7.66
N GLY A 21 16.82 29.73 -6.83
CA GLY A 21 17.44 28.47 -7.25
C GLY A 21 18.28 28.64 -8.53
N GLY A 22 17.87 28.00 -9.63
CA GLY A 22 18.51 28.14 -10.95
C GLY A 22 18.23 29.47 -11.70
N GLY A 23 17.46 30.38 -11.09
CA GLY A 23 17.10 31.69 -11.64
C GLY A 23 15.72 31.68 -12.33
N GLU A 24 15.21 32.90 -12.57
CA GLU A 24 13.85 33.10 -13.12
C GLU A 24 13.61 32.37 -14.45
N LYS A 25 14.60 32.33 -15.33
CA LYS A 25 14.52 31.61 -16.63
C LYS A 25 14.34 30.10 -16.42
N ALA A 26 15.02 29.52 -15.45
CA ALA A 26 14.91 28.10 -15.14
C ALA A 26 13.56 27.78 -14.48
N ILE A 27 13.08 28.67 -13.61
CA ILE A 27 11.74 28.60 -13.02
C ILE A 27 10.66 28.65 -14.11
N GLY A 28 10.75 29.60 -15.05
CA GLY A 28 9.83 29.70 -16.18
C GLY A 28 9.76 28.40 -17.00
N LYS A 29 10.91 27.77 -17.29
CA LYS A 29 10.95 26.47 -17.98
C LYS A 29 10.35 25.33 -17.17
N GLN A 30 10.42 25.38 -15.84
CA GLN A 30 9.78 24.40 -14.97
C GLN A 30 8.24 24.52 -15.08
N HIS A 31 7.72 25.75 -15.02
CA HIS A 31 6.30 26.04 -15.20
C HIS A 31 5.77 25.71 -16.59
N GLU A 32 6.54 25.97 -17.64
CA GLU A 32 6.19 25.57 -19.03
C GLU A 32 5.97 24.06 -19.18
N LYS A 33 6.62 23.24 -18.33
CA LYS A 33 6.43 21.79 -18.28
C LYS A 33 5.23 21.37 -17.42
N GLY A 34 4.45 22.30 -16.89
CA GLY A 34 3.34 22.04 -15.99
C GLY A 34 3.77 21.58 -14.58
N LYS A 35 4.98 21.97 -14.15
CA LYS A 35 5.57 21.54 -12.87
C LYS A 35 5.78 22.73 -11.96
N PHE A 36 5.52 22.53 -10.66
CA PHE A 36 5.85 23.51 -9.63
C PHE A 36 7.35 23.46 -9.25
N THR A 37 7.83 24.54 -8.66
CA THR A 37 9.17 24.58 -8.06
C THR A 37 9.20 23.85 -6.71
N ALA A 38 10.41 23.52 -6.23
CA ALA A 38 10.57 22.90 -4.91
C ALA A 38 9.93 23.72 -3.79
N ARG A 39 10.07 25.04 -3.81
CA ARG A 39 9.48 25.93 -2.79
C ARG A 39 7.97 26.04 -2.85
N GLU A 40 7.40 26.09 -4.05
CA GLU A 40 5.95 26.07 -4.26
C GLU A 40 5.35 24.76 -3.73
N ARG A 41 6.00 23.62 -3.97
CA ARG A 41 5.61 22.31 -3.45
C ARG A 41 5.60 22.26 -1.92
N ILE A 42 6.66 22.78 -1.27
CA ILE A 42 6.73 22.87 0.19
C ILE A 42 5.62 23.76 0.74
N ASN A 43 5.36 24.91 0.14
CA ASN A 43 4.31 25.83 0.57
C ASN A 43 2.90 25.23 0.43
N MET A 44 2.67 24.38 -0.59
CA MET A 44 1.40 23.68 -0.73
C MET A 44 1.24 22.51 0.25
N LEU A 45 2.35 21.89 0.64
CA LEU A 45 2.33 20.75 1.57
C LEU A 45 2.16 21.17 3.01
N LEU A 46 2.90 22.18 3.47
CA LEU A 46 2.96 22.59 4.87
C LEU A 46 1.88 23.62 5.21
N ASP A 47 1.56 23.70 6.50
CA ASP A 47 0.69 24.73 7.02
C ASP A 47 1.29 26.13 6.75
N GLU A 48 0.44 27.10 6.44
CA GLU A 48 0.86 28.44 6.09
C GLU A 48 1.76 29.06 7.18
N GLY A 49 2.92 29.57 6.78
CA GLY A 49 3.88 30.22 7.67
C GLY A 49 4.66 29.28 8.60
N SER A 50 4.45 27.97 8.52
CA SER A 50 5.13 27.01 9.40
C SER A 50 6.53 26.60 8.93
N PHE A 51 6.89 26.87 7.68
CA PHE A 51 8.15 26.36 7.12
C PHE A 51 9.37 27.12 7.63
N GLU A 52 10.30 26.38 8.25
CA GLU A 52 11.62 26.84 8.65
C GLU A 52 12.70 26.14 7.78
N GLU A 53 13.32 26.93 6.91
CA GLU A 53 14.36 26.43 6.00
C GLU A 53 15.70 26.31 6.71
N LEU A 54 16.35 25.19 6.54
CA LEU A 54 17.71 24.92 7.03
C LEU A 54 18.69 24.83 5.85
N ASP A 55 19.93 25.33 6.07
CA ASP A 55 21.05 25.21 5.12
C ASP A 55 20.82 25.92 3.76
N MET A 56 20.06 27.05 3.77
CA MET A 56 19.75 27.82 2.56
C MET A 56 21.00 28.24 1.77
N PHE A 57 22.11 28.58 2.47
CA PHE A 57 23.35 29.12 1.86
C PHE A 57 24.43 28.07 1.62
N VAL A 58 24.13 26.78 1.84
CA VAL A 58 25.08 25.70 1.58
C VAL A 58 25.29 25.53 0.08
N ARG A 59 26.53 25.35 -0.35
CA ARG A 59 26.95 25.19 -1.76
C ARG A 59 27.80 23.94 -1.91
N HIS A 60 27.83 23.35 -3.13
CA HIS A 60 28.73 22.23 -3.41
C HIS A 60 30.21 22.65 -3.34
N ARG A 61 31.11 21.68 -3.21
CA ARG A 61 32.56 21.86 -3.10
C ARG A 61 33.31 21.31 -4.32
N CYS A 62 32.57 20.94 -5.37
CA CYS A 62 33.15 20.38 -6.57
C CYS A 62 33.92 21.46 -7.37
N THR A 63 35.18 21.16 -7.73
CA THR A 63 36.06 22.01 -8.56
C THR A 63 36.28 21.41 -9.94
N ASN A 64 35.84 20.18 -10.20
CA ASN A 64 36.02 19.51 -11.48
C ASN A 64 35.10 20.11 -12.54
N PHE A 65 35.56 20.08 -13.80
CA PHE A 65 34.76 20.48 -14.96
C PHE A 65 34.22 21.92 -14.89
N GLY A 66 34.90 22.81 -14.16
CA GLY A 66 34.50 24.21 -14.02
C GLY A 66 33.30 24.44 -13.10
N MET A 67 33.00 23.47 -12.26
CA MET A 67 31.87 23.55 -11.32
C MET A 67 32.06 24.66 -10.27
N GLU A 68 33.28 25.02 -9.92
CA GLU A 68 33.60 26.14 -9.02
C GLU A 68 32.99 27.48 -9.48
N LYS A 69 32.71 27.62 -10.78
CA LYS A 69 32.09 28.82 -11.38
C LYS A 69 30.56 28.73 -11.44
N LYS A 70 29.97 27.61 -11.03
CA LYS A 70 28.55 27.33 -11.14
C LYS A 70 28.01 26.84 -9.79
N ALA A 71 28.18 27.61 -8.74
CA ALA A 71 27.68 27.29 -7.42
C ALA A 71 26.39 28.06 -7.12
N TYR A 72 25.36 27.34 -6.75
CA TYR A 72 24.06 27.89 -6.34
C TYR A 72 23.84 27.68 -4.85
N ASP A 73 23.25 28.68 -4.19
CA ASP A 73 22.83 28.53 -2.79
C ASP A 73 21.77 27.44 -2.64
N GLY A 74 21.93 26.60 -1.63
CA GLY A 74 21.06 25.44 -1.39
C GLY A 74 21.41 24.18 -2.20
N ASP A 75 22.24 24.30 -3.23
CA ASP A 75 22.78 23.22 -4.07
C ASP A 75 21.74 22.22 -4.60
N GLY A 76 20.59 22.70 -5.03
CA GLY A 76 19.57 21.87 -5.70
C GLY A 76 18.64 21.10 -4.78
N VAL A 77 18.59 21.42 -3.48
CA VAL A 77 17.58 20.90 -2.56
C VAL A 77 17.20 21.93 -1.51
N VAL A 78 15.91 22.08 -1.28
CA VAL A 78 15.34 22.86 -0.19
C VAL A 78 15.02 21.94 0.96
N THR A 79 15.56 22.21 2.14
CA THR A 79 15.45 21.34 3.31
C THR A 79 14.99 22.14 4.53
N GLY A 80 14.17 21.53 5.37
CA GLY A 80 13.70 22.16 6.59
C GLY A 80 12.62 21.35 7.30
N TYR A 81 11.85 22.03 8.13
CA TYR A 81 10.73 21.46 8.85
C TYR A 81 9.57 22.44 8.88
N GLY A 82 8.40 21.93 9.19
CA GLY A 82 7.18 22.70 9.37
C GLY A 82 6.10 21.81 9.96
N THR A 83 4.85 22.19 9.79
CA THR A 83 3.72 21.41 10.26
C THR A 83 2.78 21.02 9.13
N VAL A 84 2.09 19.90 9.31
CA VAL A 84 0.92 19.49 8.53
C VAL A 84 -0.19 19.23 9.53
N ASP A 85 -1.29 19.99 9.42
CA ASP A 85 -2.38 19.96 10.38
C ASP A 85 -1.87 20.09 11.84
N GLY A 86 -0.93 21.02 12.07
CA GLY A 86 -0.33 21.31 13.36
C GLY A 86 0.74 20.31 13.84
N ARG A 87 1.00 19.23 13.12
CA ARG A 87 1.97 18.19 13.50
C ARG A 87 3.31 18.39 12.80
N LEU A 88 4.40 18.31 13.56
CA LEU A 88 5.77 18.45 13.05
C LEU A 88 6.09 17.42 11.97
N VAL A 89 6.64 17.89 10.86
CA VAL A 89 7.22 17.06 9.80
C VAL A 89 8.53 17.67 9.31
N TYR A 90 9.44 16.82 8.85
CA TYR A 90 10.66 17.23 8.17
C TYR A 90 10.50 16.99 6.67
N VAL A 91 10.99 17.92 5.86
CA VAL A 91 10.80 17.90 4.41
C VAL A 91 12.09 18.24 3.68
N PHE A 92 12.34 17.54 2.59
CA PHE A 92 13.28 17.96 1.57
C PHE A 92 12.59 17.96 0.21
N ALA A 93 12.89 18.97 -0.61
CA ALA A 93 12.37 19.07 -1.97
C ALA A 93 13.53 19.30 -2.94
N GLN A 94 13.71 18.40 -3.87
CA GLN A 94 14.74 18.52 -4.90
C GLN A 94 14.34 19.60 -5.90
N ASP A 95 15.30 20.47 -6.21
CA ASP A 95 15.10 21.61 -7.11
C ASP A 95 15.67 21.30 -8.50
N ALA A 96 14.80 20.92 -9.42
CA ALA A 96 15.18 20.61 -10.79
C ALA A 96 15.72 21.82 -11.58
N THR A 97 15.52 23.04 -11.08
CA THR A 97 16.09 24.26 -11.69
C THR A 97 17.60 24.36 -11.49
N VAL A 98 18.17 23.62 -10.52
CA VAL A 98 19.59 23.56 -10.21
C VAL A 98 20.16 22.22 -10.62
N PHE A 99 20.95 22.17 -11.67
CA PHE A 99 21.56 20.95 -12.23
C PHE A 99 20.58 19.78 -12.43
N GLY A 100 19.33 20.07 -12.77
CA GLY A 100 18.28 19.06 -12.93
C GLY A 100 17.97 18.28 -11.67
N GLY A 101 18.22 18.84 -10.49
CA GLY A 101 18.03 18.18 -9.20
C GLY A 101 18.99 17.01 -8.97
N SER A 102 20.09 16.92 -9.71
CA SER A 102 21.08 15.84 -9.57
C SER A 102 21.78 15.88 -8.22
N LEU A 103 21.96 14.70 -7.61
CA LEU A 103 22.53 14.57 -6.27
C LEU A 103 24.03 14.80 -6.25
N SER A 104 24.46 15.79 -5.49
CA SER A 104 25.85 16.04 -5.06
C SER A 104 26.10 15.46 -3.67
N GLU A 105 27.36 15.38 -3.25
CA GLU A 105 27.71 15.09 -1.86
C GLU A 105 27.04 16.08 -0.88
N THR A 106 27.10 17.37 -1.18
CA THR A 106 26.54 18.45 -0.34
C THR A 106 25.01 18.36 -0.25
N MET A 107 24.33 18.12 -1.36
CA MET A 107 22.89 17.88 -1.39
C MET A 107 22.51 16.67 -0.51
N ALA A 108 23.26 15.58 -0.61
CA ALA A 108 23.07 14.39 0.23
C ALA A 108 23.24 14.71 1.71
N LEU A 109 24.26 15.48 2.10
CA LEU A 109 24.49 15.90 3.49
C LEU A 109 23.33 16.72 4.05
N LYS A 110 22.74 17.60 3.25
CA LYS A 110 21.55 18.37 3.65
C LYS A 110 20.36 17.46 3.89
N ILE A 111 20.10 16.51 2.99
CA ILE A 111 19.01 15.52 3.16
C ILE A 111 19.26 14.65 4.39
N CYS A 112 20.47 14.14 4.57
CA CYS A 112 20.86 13.34 5.72
C CYS A 112 20.64 14.09 7.04
N LYS A 113 20.98 15.37 7.11
CA LYS A 113 20.74 16.22 8.28
C LYS A 113 19.26 16.29 8.64
N ILE A 114 18.40 16.47 7.66
CA ILE A 114 16.94 16.49 7.86
C ILE A 114 16.44 15.15 8.39
N MET A 115 16.90 14.04 7.81
CA MET A 115 16.54 12.70 8.25
C MET A 115 17.02 12.42 9.68
N ASP A 116 18.23 12.81 10.03
CA ASP A 116 18.79 12.67 11.38
C ASP A 116 17.99 13.49 12.41
N LEU A 117 17.57 14.71 12.06
CA LEU A 117 16.72 15.54 12.91
C LEU A 117 15.34 14.92 13.10
N ALA A 118 14.74 14.41 12.03
CA ALA A 118 13.45 13.73 12.09
C ALA A 118 13.50 12.51 13.01
N MET A 119 14.54 11.70 12.92
CA MET A 119 14.75 10.55 13.81
C MET A 119 14.90 10.97 15.29
N LYS A 120 15.64 12.05 15.57
CA LYS A 120 15.80 12.58 16.92
C LYS A 120 14.50 13.11 17.52
N GLN A 121 13.64 13.70 16.70
CA GLN A 121 12.37 14.28 17.14
C GLN A 121 11.22 13.27 17.10
N GLY A 122 11.41 12.12 16.49
CA GLY A 122 10.33 11.16 16.25
C GLY A 122 9.22 11.74 15.36
N ALA A 123 9.61 12.38 14.24
CA ALA A 123 8.69 13.03 13.32
C ALA A 123 8.81 12.46 11.91
N PRO A 124 7.72 12.46 11.10
CA PRO A 124 7.75 11.99 9.73
C PRO A 124 8.73 12.75 8.85
N VAL A 125 9.29 12.05 7.85
CA VAL A 125 10.08 12.63 6.75
C VAL A 125 9.32 12.54 5.45
N ILE A 126 9.24 13.66 4.74
CA ILE A 126 8.60 13.75 3.43
C ILE A 126 9.64 14.17 2.40
N GLY A 127 9.87 13.35 1.39
CA GLY A 127 10.72 13.65 0.25
C GLY A 127 9.90 14.05 -0.97
N LEU A 128 10.15 15.25 -1.50
CA LEU A 128 9.57 15.72 -2.76
C LEU A 128 10.63 15.60 -3.84
N ASN A 129 10.53 14.53 -4.65
CA ASN A 129 11.61 14.08 -5.54
C ASN A 129 11.41 14.57 -6.97
N ASP A 130 12.46 15.16 -7.52
CA ASP A 130 12.55 15.64 -8.90
C ASP A 130 14.03 15.70 -9.28
N SER A 131 14.62 14.57 -9.72
CA SER A 131 16.07 14.41 -9.83
C SER A 131 16.49 13.59 -11.04
N GLY A 132 17.46 14.07 -11.76
CA GLY A 132 18.11 13.33 -12.85
C GLY A 132 19.07 12.21 -12.40
N GLY A 133 19.22 11.96 -11.10
CA GLY A 133 20.15 10.96 -10.57
C GLY A 133 21.43 11.56 -9.98
N ALA A 134 22.53 10.82 -10.01
CA ALA A 134 23.82 11.29 -9.50
C ALA A 134 24.41 12.44 -10.33
N ARG A 135 24.97 13.44 -9.66
CA ARG A 135 25.75 14.52 -10.31
C ARG A 135 27.08 13.97 -10.77
N ILE A 136 27.20 13.70 -12.08
CA ILE A 136 28.33 12.97 -12.65
C ILE A 136 29.69 13.67 -12.45
N GLN A 137 29.71 15.00 -12.34
CA GLN A 137 30.92 15.80 -12.11
C GLN A 137 31.56 15.51 -10.73
N GLU A 138 30.82 14.97 -9.79
CA GLU A 138 31.32 14.64 -8.46
C GLU A 138 31.71 13.15 -8.29
N GLY A 139 31.46 12.33 -9.31
CA GLY A 139 31.90 10.94 -9.36
C GLY A 139 31.40 10.13 -8.17
N ILE A 140 32.33 9.41 -7.51
CA ILE A 140 32.01 8.51 -6.40
C ILE A 140 31.41 9.22 -5.18
N ASN A 141 31.66 10.50 -4.99
CA ASN A 141 31.09 11.26 -3.87
C ASN A 141 29.56 11.39 -3.98
N ALA A 142 29.02 11.50 -5.20
CA ALA A 142 27.59 11.48 -5.43
C ALA A 142 26.99 10.10 -5.07
N LEU A 143 27.67 9.01 -5.41
CA LEU A 143 27.23 7.65 -5.03
C LEU A 143 27.33 7.42 -3.53
N GLY A 144 28.40 7.91 -2.89
CA GLY A 144 28.52 7.90 -1.43
C GLY A 144 27.38 8.65 -0.74
N GLY A 145 26.99 9.80 -1.31
CA GLY A 145 25.83 10.55 -0.84
C GLY A 145 24.52 9.76 -0.90
N TYR A 146 24.28 9.02 -1.99
CA TYR A 146 23.12 8.12 -2.06
C TYR A 146 23.17 7.03 -0.99
N ALA A 147 24.34 6.40 -0.79
CA ALA A 147 24.49 5.35 0.22
C ALA A 147 24.17 5.86 1.64
N GLU A 148 24.59 7.08 1.97
CA GLU A 148 24.27 7.73 3.25
C GLU A 148 22.77 7.99 3.44
N ILE A 149 22.08 8.39 2.37
CA ILE A 149 20.62 8.55 2.38
C ILE A 149 19.94 7.19 2.57
N PHE A 150 20.33 6.15 1.81
CA PHE A 150 19.75 4.81 1.90
C PHE A 150 19.90 4.21 3.29
N GLN A 151 21.09 4.36 3.91
CA GLN A 151 21.30 3.87 5.26
C GLN A 151 20.34 4.53 6.27
N ARG A 152 20.05 5.83 6.09
CA ARG A 152 19.08 6.53 6.93
C ARG A 152 17.64 6.10 6.68
N ASN A 153 17.27 5.86 5.42
CA ASN A 153 15.97 5.25 5.11
C ASN A 153 15.79 3.90 5.82
N ILE A 154 16.83 3.05 5.81
CA ILE A 154 16.82 1.75 6.46
C ILE A 154 16.69 1.91 7.98
N ASN A 155 17.46 2.79 8.59
CA ASN A 155 17.43 3.04 10.04
C ASN A 155 16.08 3.63 10.50
N ALA A 156 15.43 4.42 9.67
CA ALA A 156 14.14 5.04 9.95
C ALA A 156 12.94 4.11 9.69
N SER A 157 13.15 3.00 8.98
CA SER A 157 12.09 2.06 8.62
C SER A 157 11.41 1.48 9.87
N GLY A 158 10.09 1.65 9.96
CA GLY A 158 9.31 1.23 11.12
C GLY A 158 9.51 2.07 12.38
N VAL A 159 10.28 3.16 12.32
CA VAL A 159 10.52 4.07 13.45
C VAL A 159 9.77 5.38 13.28
N ILE A 160 9.92 6.02 12.14
CA ILE A 160 9.15 7.21 11.71
C ILE A 160 8.54 6.97 10.33
N PRO A 161 7.35 7.51 10.04
CA PRO A 161 6.79 7.46 8.71
C PRO A 161 7.67 8.17 7.68
N GLN A 162 7.88 7.52 6.54
CA GLN A 162 8.65 8.05 5.42
C GLN A 162 7.76 8.05 4.17
N ILE A 163 7.52 9.22 3.59
CA ILE A 163 6.65 9.37 2.43
C ILE A 163 7.41 10.06 1.31
N SER A 164 7.36 9.50 0.12
CA SER A 164 7.98 10.05 -1.09
C SER A 164 6.91 10.46 -2.10
N ALA A 165 6.96 11.72 -2.55
CA ALA A 165 6.26 12.15 -3.75
C ALA A 165 7.26 12.23 -4.90
N ILE A 166 6.90 11.65 -6.05
CA ILE A 166 7.67 11.77 -7.28
C ILE A 166 6.98 12.81 -8.15
N LEU A 167 7.63 13.94 -8.33
CA LEU A 167 7.06 15.13 -8.99
C LEU A 167 7.87 15.57 -10.23
N GLY A 168 8.63 14.65 -10.75
CA GLY A 168 9.43 14.79 -11.94
C GLY A 168 10.16 13.51 -12.28
N PRO A 169 11.17 13.54 -13.15
CA PRO A 169 12.03 12.39 -13.39
C PRO A 169 12.73 11.93 -12.11
N CYS A 170 12.81 10.62 -11.92
CA CYS A 170 13.61 9.95 -10.91
C CYS A 170 14.34 8.80 -11.59
N ALA A 171 15.65 8.93 -11.80
CA ALA A 171 16.42 7.95 -12.57
C ALA A 171 17.64 7.44 -11.80
N GLY A 172 18.01 6.19 -12.05
CA GLY A 172 19.20 5.57 -11.45
C GLY A 172 19.11 5.49 -9.93
N GLY A 173 20.12 5.98 -9.21
CA GLY A 173 20.16 5.97 -7.74
C GLY A 173 18.99 6.70 -7.08
N ALA A 174 18.38 7.67 -7.76
CA ALA A 174 17.27 8.46 -7.25
C ALA A 174 15.99 7.63 -6.96
N VAL A 175 15.83 6.44 -7.55
CA VAL A 175 14.64 5.60 -7.33
C VAL A 175 14.72 4.76 -6.07
N TYR A 176 15.91 4.46 -5.57
CA TYR A 176 16.06 3.53 -4.44
C TYR A 176 15.64 4.15 -3.10
N SER A 177 15.96 5.42 -2.85
CA SER A 177 15.50 6.08 -1.62
C SER A 177 13.96 6.07 -1.52
N PRO A 178 13.19 6.51 -2.54
CA PRO A 178 11.74 6.34 -2.52
C PRO A 178 11.28 4.90 -2.31
N ALA A 179 11.93 3.92 -2.95
CA ALA A 179 11.58 2.50 -2.82
C ALA A 179 11.83 1.94 -1.41
N LEU A 180 12.70 2.57 -0.61
CA LEU A 180 12.95 2.24 0.80
C LEU A 180 11.99 2.95 1.76
N THR A 181 11.20 3.91 1.28
CA THR A 181 10.20 4.60 2.10
C THR A 181 8.89 3.82 2.20
N ASP A 182 7.98 4.26 3.06
CA ASP A 182 6.73 3.55 3.32
C ASP A 182 5.71 3.71 2.19
N PHE A 183 5.59 4.92 1.62
CA PHE A 183 4.65 5.22 0.54
C PHE A 183 5.30 6.05 -0.57
N ILE A 184 4.94 5.71 -1.80
CA ILE A 184 5.31 6.46 -3.00
C ILE A 184 4.03 6.99 -3.65
N VAL A 185 3.95 8.31 -3.80
CA VAL A 185 2.88 9.01 -4.52
C VAL A 185 3.47 9.57 -5.81
N MET A 186 2.89 9.22 -6.95
CA MET A 186 3.32 9.71 -8.27
C MET A 186 2.22 10.58 -8.88
N ALA A 187 2.61 11.64 -9.59
CA ALA A 187 1.68 12.45 -10.38
C ALA A 187 1.75 12.05 -11.85
N LYS A 188 0.59 11.82 -12.48
CA LYS A 188 0.52 11.40 -13.89
C LYS A 188 1.15 12.44 -14.83
N ASN A 189 1.70 11.97 -15.93
CA ASN A 189 2.29 12.75 -17.01
C ASN A 189 3.56 13.55 -16.69
N ILE A 190 3.94 13.69 -15.43
CA ILE A 190 5.14 14.44 -15.01
C ILE A 190 6.14 13.60 -14.20
N SER A 191 5.66 12.51 -13.57
CA SER A 191 6.47 11.65 -12.71
C SER A 191 6.94 10.42 -13.46
N PHE A 192 8.25 10.15 -13.38
CA PHE A 192 8.85 8.97 -14.01
C PHE A 192 9.87 8.35 -13.04
N MET A 193 9.79 7.02 -12.90
CA MET A 193 10.76 6.22 -12.13
C MET A 193 11.29 5.09 -13.00
N PHE A 194 12.62 5.03 -13.20
CA PHE A 194 13.27 3.91 -13.88
C PHE A 194 14.75 3.86 -13.49
N LEU A 195 15.35 2.68 -13.55
CA LEU A 195 16.79 2.51 -13.32
C LEU A 195 17.60 3.16 -14.43
N THR A 196 17.20 2.92 -15.68
CA THR A 196 17.82 3.51 -16.87
C THR A 196 16.74 4.05 -17.80
N GLY A 197 16.99 5.20 -18.38
CA GLY A 197 16.03 5.85 -19.27
C GLY A 197 15.84 5.15 -20.62
N PRO A 198 14.83 5.56 -21.41
CA PRO A 198 14.48 4.93 -22.70
C PRO A 198 15.63 4.78 -23.69
N LYS A 199 16.55 5.73 -23.73
CA LYS A 199 17.73 5.70 -24.63
C LYS A 199 18.66 4.51 -24.32
N VAL A 200 18.89 4.24 -23.03
CA VAL A 200 19.73 3.10 -22.60
C VAL A 200 18.99 1.79 -22.82
N VAL A 201 17.71 1.74 -22.52
CA VAL A 201 16.84 0.57 -22.80
C VAL A 201 16.93 0.22 -24.28
N LYS A 202 16.74 1.19 -25.19
CA LYS A 202 16.84 0.96 -26.63
C LYS A 202 18.21 0.45 -27.06
N ALA A 203 19.28 1.00 -26.49
CA ALA A 203 20.65 0.61 -26.82
C ALA A 203 20.99 -0.83 -26.37
N VAL A 204 20.45 -1.27 -25.23
CA VAL A 204 20.80 -2.57 -24.62
C VAL A 204 19.83 -3.68 -25.01
N THR A 205 18.53 -3.40 -25.02
CA THR A 205 17.48 -4.43 -25.26
C THR A 205 16.83 -4.33 -26.64
N GLY A 206 17.02 -3.20 -27.34
CA GLY A 206 16.36 -2.93 -28.61
C GLY A 206 14.91 -2.44 -28.48
N GLU A 207 14.36 -2.35 -27.25
CA GLU A 207 13.01 -1.87 -27.00
C GLU A 207 12.89 -0.35 -27.23
N ASP A 208 11.89 0.06 -28.00
CA ASP A 208 11.56 1.47 -28.21
C ASP A 208 10.37 1.86 -27.35
N VAL A 209 10.62 2.57 -26.27
CA VAL A 209 9.63 2.94 -25.26
C VAL A 209 9.75 4.41 -24.89
N THR A 210 8.62 5.04 -24.56
CA THR A 210 8.60 6.39 -23.98
C THR A 210 8.88 6.34 -22.47
N GLN A 211 9.18 7.47 -21.87
CA GLN A 211 9.33 7.57 -20.40
C GLN A 211 8.05 7.13 -19.68
N GLU A 212 6.89 7.52 -20.18
CA GLU A 212 5.59 7.15 -19.62
C GLU A 212 5.34 5.63 -19.69
N GLN A 213 5.66 5.01 -20.82
CA GLN A 213 5.51 3.57 -21.01
C GLN A 213 6.50 2.75 -20.16
N LEU A 214 7.70 3.28 -19.93
CA LEU A 214 8.73 2.59 -19.14
C LEU A 214 8.50 2.72 -17.64
N GLY A 215 8.19 3.92 -17.16
CA GLY A 215 8.14 4.18 -15.72
C GLY A 215 7.24 5.33 -15.30
N GLY A 216 6.14 5.60 -16.02
CA GLY A 216 5.13 6.58 -15.64
C GLY A 216 4.30 6.15 -14.43
N ALA A 217 3.53 7.09 -13.88
CA ALA A 217 2.69 6.85 -12.71
C ALA A 217 1.71 5.69 -12.91
N THR A 218 1.05 5.62 -14.06
CA THR A 218 0.09 4.56 -14.38
C THR A 218 0.76 3.18 -14.43
N VAL A 219 1.97 3.07 -14.99
CA VAL A 219 2.73 1.81 -15.05
C VAL A 219 3.08 1.32 -13.65
N HIS A 220 3.61 2.20 -12.80
CA HIS A 220 4.00 1.84 -11.44
C HIS A 220 2.83 1.62 -10.50
N ALA A 221 1.69 2.28 -10.74
CA ALA A 221 0.48 2.07 -9.97
C ALA A 221 -0.29 0.80 -10.35
N SER A 222 -0.20 0.32 -11.62
CA SER A 222 -1.03 -0.80 -12.09
C SER A 222 -0.26 -2.08 -12.42
N LYS A 223 1.00 -1.98 -12.89
CA LYS A 223 1.79 -3.14 -13.32
C LYS A 223 2.83 -3.57 -12.30
N SER A 224 3.66 -2.66 -11.83
CA SER A 224 4.77 -3.00 -10.94
C SER A 224 4.40 -2.96 -9.45
N GLY A 225 3.41 -2.16 -9.07
CA GLY A 225 3.06 -1.91 -7.66
C GLY A 225 4.09 -1.06 -6.91
N VAL A 226 5.02 -0.41 -7.61
CA VAL A 226 5.99 0.50 -6.99
C VAL A 226 5.31 1.75 -6.43
N ALA A 227 4.38 2.34 -7.19
CA ALA A 227 3.59 3.48 -6.71
C ALA A 227 2.38 3.00 -5.90
N HIS A 228 2.22 3.55 -4.72
CA HIS A 228 1.07 3.30 -3.86
C HIS A 228 -0.15 4.13 -4.29
N PHE A 229 0.10 5.31 -4.86
CA PHE A 229 -0.90 6.25 -5.36
C PHE A 229 -0.45 6.86 -6.68
N ALA A 230 -1.40 7.04 -7.61
CA ALA A 230 -1.22 7.80 -8.83
C ALA A 230 -2.23 8.96 -8.83
N ALA A 231 -1.73 10.17 -8.60
CA ALA A 231 -2.50 11.40 -8.58
C ALA A 231 -2.64 12.00 -9.99
N GLU A 232 -3.70 12.72 -10.25
CA GLU A 232 -3.89 13.43 -11.51
C GLU A 232 -2.99 14.66 -11.62
N THR A 233 -2.72 15.34 -10.49
CA THR A 233 -1.93 16.57 -10.41
C THR A 233 -0.94 16.53 -9.25
N GLU A 234 0.02 17.49 -9.22
CA GLU A 234 0.93 17.64 -8.08
C GLU A 234 0.17 18.03 -6.80
N GLU A 235 -0.85 18.89 -6.92
CA GLU A 235 -1.68 19.31 -5.79
C GLU A 235 -2.41 18.12 -5.17
N GLU A 236 -2.97 17.23 -5.99
CA GLU A 236 -3.60 16.01 -5.51
C GLU A 236 -2.58 15.08 -4.83
N ALA A 237 -1.39 14.94 -5.40
CA ALA A 237 -0.31 14.16 -4.78
C ALA A 237 0.04 14.66 -3.38
N LEU A 238 0.15 15.98 -3.20
CA LEU A 238 0.42 16.59 -1.90
C LEU A 238 -0.78 16.46 -0.94
N ALA A 239 -2.01 16.55 -1.43
CA ALA A 239 -3.21 16.31 -0.64
C ALA A 239 -3.29 14.86 -0.13
N ILE A 240 -2.90 13.87 -0.95
CA ILE A 240 -2.80 12.47 -0.53
C ILE A 240 -1.79 12.30 0.60
N ILE A 241 -0.65 12.98 0.56
CA ILE A 241 0.34 12.94 1.65
C ILE A 241 -0.26 13.48 2.96
N LYS A 242 -0.97 14.60 2.92
CA LYS A 242 -1.66 15.14 4.11
C LYS A 242 -2.69 14.15 4.65
N GLN A 243 -3.46 13.53 3.77
CA GLN A 243 -4.45 12.54 4.15
C GLN A 243 -3.79 11.29 4.76
N LEU A 244 -2.71 10.78 4.18
CA LEU A 244 -1.91 9.67 4.76
C LEU A 244 -1.45 9.99 6.17
N LEU A 245 -0.86 11.16 6.38
CA LEU A 245 -0.37 11.60 7.70
C LEU A 245 -1.49 11.66 8.73
N SER A 246 -2.73 11.94 8.33
CA SER A 246 -3.87 11.99 9.25
C SER A 246 -4.26 10.64 9.85
N TYR A 247 -3.84 9.53 9.23
CA TYR A 247 -4.12 8.17 9.71
C TYR A 247 -3.01 7.58 10.57
N MET A 248 -1.80 8.10 10.51
CA MET A 248 -0.63 7.50 11.16
C MET A 248 -0.07 8.37 12.29
N PRO A 249 0.57 7.77 13.30
CA PRO A 249 1.26 8.51 14.35
C PRO A 249 2.51 9.20 13.81
N SER A 250 3.12 10.07 14.60
CA SER A 250 4.40 10.72 14.23
C SER A 250 5.57 9.75 14.26
N ASN A 251 5.50 8.72 15.09
CA ASN A 251 6.52 7.68 15.25
C ASN A 251 5.92 6.39 15.85
N ASN A 252 6.72 5.33 15.91
CA ASN A 252 6.29 4.02 16.39
C ASN A 252 6.02 3.92 17.90
N MET A 253 6.30 4.96 18.67
CA MET A 253 6.04 5.00 20.11
C MET A 253 4.74 5.72 20.47
N GLU A 254 4.10 6.37 19.51
CA GLU A 254 2.85 7.09 19.69
C GLU A 254 1.65 6.27 19.24
N GLU A 255 0.51 6.52 19.84
CA GLU A 255 -0.78 6.03 19.33
C GLU A 255 -1.19 6.77 18.06
N THR A 256 -2.03 6.12 17.25
CA THR A 256 -2.61 6.76 16.07
C THR A 256 -3.45 7.98 16.45
N PRO A 257 -3.45 9.04 15.62
CA PRO A 257 -4.28 10.19 15.87
C PRO A 257 -5.77 9.79 15.84
N ARG A 258 -6.54 10.33 16.80
CA ARG A 258 -7.99 10.18 16.84
C ARG A 258 -8.65 11.42 16.27
N GLN A 259 -9.70 11.21 15.52
CA GLN A 259 -10.57 12.29 15.05
C GLN A 259 -11.91 12.25 15.75
N GLU A 260 -12.53 13.40 15.92
CA GLU A 260 -13.92 13.47 16.37
C GLU A 260 -14.82 12.77 15.35
N CYS A 261 -15.69 11.89 15.83
CA CYS A 261 -16.58 11.12 14.97
C CYS A 261 -18.04 11.48 15.29
N ASN A 262 -18.75 11.92 14.26
CA ASN A 262 -20.19 12.23 14.34
C ASN A 262 -21.06 11.07 13.81
N ASP A 263 -20.44 9.99 13.31
CA ASP A 263 -21.14 8.79 12.84
C ASP A 263 -21.43 7.87 14.03
N ALA A 264 -22.70 7.53 14.21
CA ALA A 264 -23.13 6.77 15.39
C ALA A 264 -22.42 5.42 15.51
N ILE A 265 -22.00 5.10 16.73
CA ILE A 265 -21.30 3.83 17.04
C ILE A 265 -22.23 2.64 16.77
N ASP A 266 -23.50 2.76 17.11
CA ASP A 266 -24.54 1.74 17.01
C ASP A 266 -25.35 1.82 15.72
N ARG A 267 -24.88 2.56 14.72
CA ARG A 267 -25.49 2.61 13.41
C ARG A 267 -25.52 1.23 12.78
N VAL A 268 -26.69 0.79 12.37
CA VAL A 268 -26.92 -0.45 11.66
C VAL A 268 -27.09 -0.22 10.17
N GLU A 269 -26.66 -1.20 9.37
CA GLU A 269 -26.74 -1.15 7.91
C GLU A 269 -27.51 -2.37 7.40
N ASP A 270 -28.81 -2.22 7.27
CA ASP A 270 -29.72 -3.32 6.88
C ASP A 270 -29.37 -3.92 5.51
N ALA A 271 -28.81 -3.12 4.60
CA ALA A 271 -28.36 -3.59 3.28
C ALA A 271 -27.29 -4.69 3.35
N LEU A 272 -26.52 -4.76 4.43
CA LEU A 272 -25.52 -5.82 4.61
C LEU A 272 -26.15 -7.21 4.82
N ASN A 273 -27.37 -7.29 5.34
CA ASN A 273 -28.07 -8.56 5.49
C ASN A 273 -28.44 -9.21 4.14
N GLU A 274 -28.45 -8.44 3.06
CA GLU A 274 -28.86 -8.88 1.72
C GLU A 274 -27.71 -8.83 0.69
N ILE A 275 -26.50 -8.36 1.08
CA ILE A 275 -25.42 -8.13 0.15
C ILE A 275 -24.79 -9.40 -0.42
N ILE A 276 -24.83 -10.51 0.33
CA ILE A 276 -24.28 -11.78 -0.14
C ILE A 276 -25.27 -12.43 -1.11
N PRO A 277 -24.85 -12.69 -2.37
CA PRO A 277 -25.70 -13.37 -3.35
C PRO A 277 -26.09 -14.77 -2.91
N GLU A 278 -27.27 -15.26 -3.39
CA GLU A 278 -27.73 -16.64 -3.15
C GLU A 278 -26.76 -17.67 -3.76
N SER A 279 -26.23 -17.40 -4.95
CA SER A 279 -25.23 -18.25 -5.58
C SER A 279 -23.85 -17.96 -5.02
N ALA A 280 -23.17 -18.99 -4.55
CA ALA A 280 -21.80 -18.89 -4.05
C ALA A 280 -20.78 -18.43 -5.11
N ASN A 281 -21.14 -18.51 -6.40
CA ASN A 281 -20.29 -18.10 -7.52
C ASN A 281 -20.55 -16.68 -7.99
N ASP A 282 -21.64 -16.04 -7.55
CA ASP A 282 -21.94 -14.67 -7.92
C ASP A 282 -21.08 -13.70 -7.08
N PRO A 283 -20.41 -12.73 -7.75
CA PRO A 283 -19.61 -11.76 -7.04
C PRO A 283 -20.48 -10.64 -6.43
N TYR A 284 -20.01 -10.09 -5.31
CA TYR A 284 -20.48 -8.81 -4.77
C TYR A 284 -19.30 -7.87 -4.59
N ASP A 285 -19.58 -6.60 -4.31
CA ASP A 285 -18.56 -5.57 -4.20
C ASP A 285 -18.16 -5.37 -2.74
N MET A 286 -16.92 -5.73 -2.39
CA MET A 286 -16.41 -5.53 -1.04
C MET A 286 -16.30 -4.04 -0.64
N TYR A 287 -16.20 -3.12 -1.60
CA TYR A 287 -16.24 -1.69 -1.30
C TYR A 287 -17.57 -1.25 -0.67
N GLU A 288 -18.69 -1.86 -1.05
CA GLU A 288 -19.98 -1.57 -0.41
C GLU A 288 -19.97 -1.96 1.06
N VAL A 289 -19.37 -3.11 1.40
CA VAL A 289 -19.20 -3.54 2.79
C VAL A 289 -18.29 -2.58 3.56
N ILE A 290 -17.12 -2.26 3.02
CA ILE A 290 -16.18 -1.34 3.66
C ILE A 290 -16.85 0.01 3.92
N SER A 291 -17.45 0.60 2.89
CA SER A 291 -18.13 1.90 3.00
C SER A 291 -19.26 1.91 4.02
N ALA A 292 -19.99 0.79 4.14
CA ALA A 292 -21.11 0.65 5.09
C ALA A 292 -20.66 0.63 6.55
N ILE A 293 -19.48 0.11 6.86
CA ILE A 293 -19.05 -0.12 8.26
C ILE A 293 -18.08 0.93 8.81
N VAL A 294 -17.32 1.63 7.95
CA VAL A 294 -16.35 2.64 8.40
C VAL A 294 -17.01 3.99 8.70
N ASP A 295 -16.32 4.85 9.44
CA ASP A 295 -16.80 6.20 9.75
C ASP A 295 -17.06 7.00 8.47
N ASN A 296 -18.27 7.53 8.33
CA ASN A 296 -18.72 8.37 7.20
C ASN A 296 -18.51 7.73 5.80
N GLY A 297 -18.27 6.44 5.71
CA GLY A 297 -17.92 5.76 4.46
C GLY A 297 -16.54 6.13 3.89
N GLU A 298 -15.69 6.79 4.66
CA GLU A 298 -14.39 7.26 4.22
C GLU A 298 -13.34 6.15 4.23
N PHE A 299 -12.73 5.95 3.07
CA PHE A 299 -11.68 4.94 2.88
C PHE A 299 -10.58 5.44 1.97
N LEU A 300 -9.34 5.46 2.45
CA LEU A 300 -8.15 5.78 1.66
C LEU A 300 -7.49 4.49 1.20
N GLU A 301 -7.79 4.07 -0.01
CA GLU A 301 -7.25 2.85 -0.58
C GLU A 301 -5.80 3.02 -1.04
N VAL A 302 -4.96 2.07 -0.66
CA VAL A 302 -3.55 1.96 -1.08
C VAL A 302 -3.43 0.92 -2.18
N HIS A 303 -2.64 1.18 -3.22
CA HIS A 303 -2.49 0.29 -4.38
C HIS A 303 -3.82 -0.04 -5.10
N LYS A 304 -4.71 0.94 -5.24
CA LYS A 304 -6.03 0.76 -5.84
C LYS A 304 -6.01 0.05 -7.19
N GLU A 305 -5.04 0.37 -8.03
CA GLU A 305 -4.95 -0.15 -9.40
C GLU A 305 -4.12 -1.43 -9.52
N TRP A 306 -3.47 -1.88 -8.44
CA TRP A 306 -2.61 -3.07 -8.43
C TRP A 306 -3.17 -4.16 -7.53
N ALA A 307 -3.06 -5.43 -7.98
CA ALA A 307 -3.56 -6.59 -7.24
C ALA A 307 -4.99 -6.35 -6.69
N LYS A 308 -5.92 -6.08 -7.59
CA LYS A 308 -7.31 -5.68 -7.26
C LYS A 308 -8.12 -6.76 -6.53
N ASN A 309 -7.64 -8.00 -6.53
CA ASN A 309 -8.21 -9.14 -5.81
C ASN A 309 -8.05 -9.03 -4.28
N ILE A 310 -7.17 -8.15 -3.80
CA ILE A 310 -7.09 -7.75 -2.40
C ILE A 310 -7.16 -6.23 -2.28
N ILE A 311 -7.92 -5.75 -1.31
CA ILE A 311 -8.08 -4.33 -0.98
C ILE A 311 -7.32 -4.06 0.30
N VAL A 312 -6.47 -3.03 0.31
CA VAL A 312 -5.82 -2.52 1.51
C VAL A 312 -5.95 -1.00 1.57
N GLY A 313 -6.09 -0.46 2.76
CA GLY A 313 -6.21 0.98 2.93
C GLY A 313 -6.52 1.41 4.36
N PHE A 314 -6.63 2.70 4.56
CA PHE A 314 -6.89 3.30 5.86
C PHE A 314 -8.33 3.77 5.98
N ALA A 315 -8.91 3.55 7.14
CA ALA A 315 -10.24 4.02 7.52
C ALA A 315 -10.27 4.39 9.00
N ARG A 316 -11.44 4.76 9.50
CA ARG A 316 -11.65 4.99 10.94
C ARG A 316 -12.88 4.25 11.44
N PHE A 317 -12.80 3.84 12.68
CA PHE A 317 -13.93 3.34 13.46
C PHE A 317 -14.00 4.13 14.77
N ASN A 318 -15.08 4.87 14.97
CA ASN A 318 -15.26 5.79 16.11
C ASN A 318 -14.04 6.72 16.30
N GLY A 319 -13.58 7.31 15.20
CA GLY A 319 -12.44 8.22 15.14
C GLY A 319 -11.06 7.56 15.24
N GLN A 320 -10.96 6.27 15.50
CA GLN A 320 -9.70 5.54 15.58
C GLN A 320 -9.25 5.08 14.19
N SER A 321 -8.02 5.40 13.82
CA SER A 321 -7.40 4.91 12.58
C SER A 321 -7.24 3.40 12.61
N VAL A 322 -7.56 2.76 11.50
CA VAL A 322 -7.37 1.32 11.28
C VAL A 322 -6.85 1.04 9.87
N GLY A 323 -6.17 -0.07 9.70
CA GLY A 323 -5.86 -0.65 8.41
C GLY A 323 -6.92 -1.69 8.03
N ILE A 324 -7.52 -1.52 6.86
CA ILE A 324 -8.44 -2.50 6.27
C ILE A 324 -7.65 -3.42 5.34
N VAL A 325 -7.87 -4.73 5.47
CA VAL A 325 -7.41 -5.73 4.50
C VAL A 325 -8.62 -6.59 4.13
N ALA A 326 -8.98 -6.64 2.86
CA ALA A 326 -10.18 -7.33 2.42
C ALA A 326 -9.97 -8.06 1.09
N ASN A 327 -10.60 -9.21 0.89
CA ASN A 327 -10.66 -9.85 -0.41
C ASN A 327 -11.72 -9.15 -1.27
N GLN A 328 -11.49 -9.03 -2.59
CA GLN A 328 -12.46 -8.46 -3.52
C GLN A 328 -13.04 -9.54 -4.42
N PRO A 329 -14.27 -10.03 -4.16
CA PRO A 329 -14.89 -11.08 -4.96
C PRO A 329 -15.10 -10.72 -6.44
N LYS A 330 -15.25 -9.43 -6.76
CA LYS A 330 -15.35 -8.94 -8.14
C LYS A 330 -14.07 -9.08 -8.94
N ALA A 331 -12.93 -9.23 -8.28
CA ALA A 331 -11.63 -9.39 -8.94
C ALA A 331 -11.09 -10.79 -8.66
N MET A 332 -11.04 -11.65 -9.68
CA MET A 332 -10.53 -13.02 -9.59
C MET A 332 -11.14 -13.81 -8.43
N ALA A 333 -12.44 -13.60 -8.16
CA ALA A 333 -13.18 -14.22 -7.04
C ALA A 333 -12.53 -14.02 -5.64
N GLY A 334 -11.67 -13.03 -5.47
CA GLY A 334 -10.97 -12.78 -4.21
C GLY A 334 -9.81 -13.74 -3.90
N VAL A 335 -9.34 -14.53 -4.86
CA VAL A 335 -8.19 -15.45 -4.65
C VAL A 335 -6.94 -14.67 -4.23
N LEU A 336 -6.06 -15.34 -3.49
CA LEU A 336 -4.71 -14.83 -3.25
C LEU A 336 -3.75 -15.29 -4.34
N ASP A 337 -2.96 -14.38 -4.85
CA ASP A 337 -1.87 -14.62 -5.78
C ASP A 337 -0.56 -14.00 -5.27
N VAL A 338 0.50 -14.06 -6.06
CA VAL A 338 1.80 -13.47 -5.72
C VAL A 338 1.66 -11.99 -5.36
N ASN A 339 0.95 -11.22 -6.18
CA ASN A 339 0.85 -9.77 -6.00
C ASN A 339 -0.08 -9.40 -4.83
N ALA A 340 -1.19 -10.10 -4.65
CA ALA A 340 -2.06 -9.91 -3.48
C ALA A 340 -1.31 -10.19 -2.17
N SER A 341 -0.50 -11.25 -2.14
CA SER A 341 0.32 -11.60 -0.99
C SER A 341 1.37 -10.51 -0.66
N ARG A 342 2.02 -9.97 -1.68
CA ARG A 342 2.98 -8.87 -1.55
C ARG A 342 2.33 -7.58 -1.05
N LYS A 343 1.20 -7.21 -1.64
CA LYS A 343 0.41 -6.03 -1.28
C LYS A 343 -0.08 -6.11 0.16
N GLY A 344 -0.74 -7.21 0.53
CA GLY A 344 -1.26 -7.42 1.88
C GLY A 344 -0.16 -7.50 2.93
N GLY A 345 0.89 -8.29 2.68
CA GLY A 345 1.99 -8.47 3.63
C GLY A 345 2.73 -7.16 3.95
N ARG A 346 3.02 -6.35 2.93
CA ARG A 346 3.63 -5.03 3.13
C ARG A 346 2.73 -4.09 3.95
N PHE A 347 1.44 -4.04 3.63
CA PHE A 347 0.49 -3.17 4.31
C PHE A 347 0.29 -3.57 5.79
N VAL A 348 0.14 -4.87 6.08
CA VAL A 348 0.02 -5.38 7.45
C VAL A 348 1.25 -5.02 8.28
N ARG A 349 2.46 -5.20 7.75
CA ARG A 349 3.69 -4.83 8.44
C ARG A 349 3.81 -3.33 8.71
N PHE A 350 3.38 -2.49 7.78
CA PHE A 350 3.32 -1.05 8.02
C PHE A 350 2.37 -0.71 9.17
N CYS A 351 1.17 -1.26 9.17
CA CYS A 351 0.20 -1.03 10.23
C CYS A 351 0.74 -1.47 11.60
N ASP A 352 1.38 -2.64 11.66
CA ASP A 352 1.99 -3.14 12.90
C ASP A 352 3.11 -2.22 13.41
N ALA A 353 3.99 -1.77 12.51
CA ALA A 353 5.09 -0.87 12.87
C ALA A 353 4.62 0.46 13.47
N PHE A 354 3.46 0.95 13.08
CA PHE A 354 2.93 2.26 13.49
C PHE A 354 1.66 2.19 14.34
N ASN A 355 1.46 1.09 15.07
CA ASN A 355 0.39 0.95 16.06
C ASN A 355 -1.03 1.12 15.46
N ILE A 356 -1.21 0.77 14.18
CA ILE A 356 -2.49 0.87 13.48
C ILE A 356 -3.20 -0.48 13.57
N PRO A 357 -4.33 -0.59 14.29
CA PRO A 357 -5.09 -1.83 14.36
C PRO A 357 -5.55 -2.32 12.99
N LEU A 358 -5.71 -3.62 12.82
CA LEU A 358 -6.09 -4.26 11.58
C LEU A 358 -7.53 -4.77 11.65
N VAL A 359 -8.33 -4.45 10.65
CA VAL A 359 -9.65 -5.03 10.40
C VAL A 359 -9.60 -5.79 9.09
N THR A 360 -9.83 -7.10 9.15
CA THR A 360 -9.75 -7.99 7.99
C THR A 360 -11.13 -8.51 7.62
N LEU A 361 -11.53 -8.32 6.36
CA LEU A 361 -12.80 -8.81 5.82
C LEU A 361 -12.51 -9.95 4.84
N VAL A 362 -12.99 -11.14 5.15
CA VAL A 362 -12.59 -12.38 4.45
C VAL A 362 -13.69 -12.91 3.56
N ASP A 363 -13.37 -13.06 2.29
CA ASP A 363 -14.08 -13.88 1.31
C ASP A 363 -13.04 -14.41 0.30
N VAL A 364 -12.40 -15.53 0.64
CA VAL A 364 -11.25 -16.06 -0.09
C VAL A 364 -11.42 -17.55 -0.40
N PRO A 365 -11.47 -17.93 -1.70
CA PRO A 365 -11.64 -19.34 -2.08
C PRO A 365 -10.34 -20.15 -2.04
N GLY A 366 -9.18 -19.50 -1.98
CA GLY A 366 -7.88 -20.15 -2.00
C GLY A 366 -6.77 -19.28 -2.56
N PHE A 367 -5.60 -19.88 -2.74
CA PHE A 367 -4.53 -19.34 -3.56
C PHE A 367 -4.75 -19.69 -5.04
N LEU A 368 -4.37 -18.78 -5.94
CA LEU A 368 -4.47 -19.03 -7.38
C LEU A 368 -3.50 -20.15 -7.80
N PRO A 369 -4.01 -21.23 -8.39
CA PRO A 369 -3.17 -22.34 -8.85
C PRO A 369 -2.51 -22.04 -10.20
N GLY A 370 -1.53 -22.85 -10.56
CA GLY A 370 -0.93 -22.87 -11.89
C GLY A 370 0.56 -22.54 -11.90
N THR A 371 1.22 -22.96 -12.99
CA THR A 371 2.68 -22.80 -13.18
C THR A 371 3.13 -21.35 -13.12
N GLY A 372 2.30 -20.41 -13.62
CA GLY A 372 2.59 -18.98 -13.56
C GLY A 372 2.72 -18.46 -12.11
N GLN A 373 1.94 -18.98 -11.18
CA GLN A 373 2.04 -18.64 -9.77
C GLN A 373 3.19 -19.37 -9.09
N GLU A 374 3.33 -20.67 -9.32
CA GLU A 374 4.41 -21.48 -8.73
C GLU A 374 5.80 -20.97 -9.14
N TYR A 375 6.00 -20.67 -10.44
CA TYR A 375 7.28 -20.17 -10.94
C TYR A 375 7.59 -18.73 -10.48
N ASN A 376 6.57 -17.94 -10.16
CA ASN A 376 6.70 -16.60 -9.57
C ASN A 376 6.70 -16.63 -8.03
N ALA A 377 6.93 -17.79 -7.43
CA ALA A 377 7.14 -17.98 -6.00
C ALA A 377 5.91 -17.62 -5.13
N VAL A 378 4.72 -18.10 -5.50
CA VAL A 378 3.49 -17.92 -4.70
C VAL A 378 3.65 -18.46 -3.29
N ILE A 379 4.36 -19.58 -3.09
CA ILE A 379 4.63 -20.16 -1.78
C ILE A 379 5.40 -19.17 -0.90
N MET A 380 6.49 -18.62 -1.41
CA MET A 380 7.33 -17.66 -0.67
C MET A 380 6.60 -16.36 -0.37
N ASN A 381 5.82 -15.84 -1.33
CA ASN A 381 5.09 -14.59 -1.15
C ASN A 381 3.85 -14.78 -0.27
N GLY A 382 3.15 -15.90 -0.38
CA GLY A 382 2.07 -16.27 0.55
C GLY A 382 2.58 -16.41 1.99
N ALA A 383 3.75 -17.01 2.17
CA ALA A 383 4.42 -17.11 3.47
C ALA A 383 4.75 -15.73 4.07
N LYS A 384 5.06 -14.71 3.25
CA LYS A 384 5.28 -13.34 3.75
C LYS A 384 4.00 -12.71 4.32
N LEU A 385 2.86 -12.93 3.70
CA LEU A 385 1.57 -12.46 4.21
C LEU A 385 1.20 -13.17 5.52
N LEU A 386 1.37 -14.49 5.55
CA LEU A 386 1.19 -15.30 6.76
C LEU A 386 2.10 -14.80 7.90
N TYR A 387 3.37 -14.60 7.60
CA TYR A 387 4.35 -14.08 8.56
C TYR A 387 3.95 -12.70 9.10
N ALA A 388 3.54 -11.80 8.22
CA ALA A 388 3.13 -10.45 8.61
C ALA A 388 1.97 -10.47 9.64
N TYR A 389 0.95 -11.27 9.40
CA TYR A 389 -0.15 -11.41 10.35
C TYR A 389 0.26 -12.12 11.64
N GLY A 390 1.10 -13.15 11.55
CA GLY A 390 1.59 -13.89 12.72
C GLY A 390 2.50 -13.08 13.62
N GLU A 391 3.32 -12.19 13.03
CA GLU A 391 4.22 -11.27 13.74
C GLU A 391 3.48 -10.08 14.36
N ALA A 392 2.42 -9.60 13.69
CA ALA A 392 1.73 -8.37 14.07
C ALA A 392 1.21 -8.40 15.51
N THR A 393 1.59 -7.37 16.26
CA THR A 393 1.23 -7.17 17.67
C THR A 393 0.04 -6.23 17.87
N VAL A 394 -0.32 -5.46 16.85
CA VAL A 394 -1.50 -4.59 16.88
C VAL A 394 -2.80 -5.39 17.00
N PRO A 395 -3.89 -4.81 17.55
CA PRO A 395 -5.19 -5.45 17.56
C PRO A 395 -5.61 -5.94 16.17
N LYS A 396 -6.07 -7.18 16.08
CA LYS A 396 -6.52 -7.85 14.85
C LYS A 396 -7.97 -8.30 15.01
N VAL A 397 -8.87 -7.64 14.30
CA VAL A 397 -10.30 -7.99 14.23
C VAL A 397 -10.60 -8.53 12.84
N THR A 398 -11.15 -9.73 12.77
CA THR A 398 -11.45 -10.40 11.49
C THR A 398 -12.94 -10.70 11.41
N VAL A 399 -13.53 -10.45 10.25
CA VAL A 399 -14.91 -10.82 9.93
C VAL A 399 -14.90 -11.68 8.68
N THR A 400 -15.33 -12.93 8.80
CA THR A 400 -15.50 -13.83 7.65
C THR A 400 -16.91 -13.67 7.10
N LEU A 401 -17.00 -13.18 5.85
CA LEU A 401 -18.30 -12.87 5.23
C LEU A 401 -18.88 -14.08 4.50
N ARG A 402 -18.05 -14.78 3.73
CA ARG A 402 -18.46 -15.93 2.92
C ARG A 402 -17.36 -16.99 2.90
N LYS A 403 -16.66 -17.19 1.79
CA LYS A 403 -15.64 -18.24 1.66
C LYS A 403 -14.40 -17.96 2.51
N SER A 404 -13.87 -19.01 3.12
CA SER A 404 -12.58 -18.98 3.82
C SER A 404 -11.99 -20.39 3.79
N TYR A 405 -11.28 -20.74 2.71
CA TYR A 405 -10.89 -22.11 2.41
C TYR A 405 -9.39 -22.35 2.51
N GLY A 406 -9.03 -23.50 3.07
CA GLY A 406 -7.69 -24.05 3.05
C GLY A 406 -6.62 -23.13 3.64
N GLY A 407 -5.46 -23.09 3.00
CA GLY A 407 -4.32 -22.27 3.44
C GLY A 407 -4.61 -20.77 3.44
N SER A 408 -5.47 -20.29 2.55
CA SER A 408 -5.84 -18.87 2.51
C SER A 408 -6.67 -18.43 3.72
N HIS A 409 -7.48 -19.34 4.32
CA HIS A 409 -8.11 -19.10 5.61
C HIS A 409 -7.07 -18.76 6.69
N ILE A 410 -6.00 -19.55 6.75
CA ILE A 410 -4.94 -19.33 7.75
C ILE A 410 -4.23 -17.99 7.52
N VAL A 411 -3.95 -17.65 6.28
CA VAL A 411 -3.19 -16.45 5.91
C VAL A 411 -3.98 -15.15 6.13
N MET A 412 -5.33 -15.22 6.11
CA MET A 412 -6.19 -14.04 6.27
C MET A 412 -6.60 -13.78 7.73
N SER A 413 -5.63 -13.71 8.64
CA SER A 413 -5.84 -13.31 10.04
C SER A 413 -6.82 -14.20 10.83
N CYS A 414 -6.68 -15.52 10.72
CA CYS A 414 -7.52 -16.46 11.45
C CYS A 414 -7.21 -16.47 12.95
N LYS A 415 -8.13 -17.04 13.74
CA LYS A 415 -7.96 -17.21 15.18
C LYS A 415 -6.73 -18.03 15.54
N GLN A 416 -6.47 -19.08 14.79
CA GLN A 416 -5.34 -20.00 15.02
C GLN A 416 -3.99 -19.32 14.82
N LEU A 417 -3.92 -18.28 13.96
CA LEU A 417 -2.73 -17.45 13.74
C LEU A 417 -2.77 -16.16 14.60
N ARG A 418 -3.27 -16.26 15.82
CA ARG A 418 -3.28 -15.16 16.80
C ARG A 418 -4.17 -13.96 16.42
N GLY A 419 -5.24 -14.16 15.63
CA GLY A 419 -6.32 -13.18 15.50
C GLY A 419 -6.98 -12.94 16.86
N ASP A 420 -7.17 -11.68 17.27
CA ASP A 420 -7.67 -11.36 18.61
C ASP A 420 -9.15 -11.56 18.72
N MET A 421 -9.91 -11.06 17.73
CA MET A 421 -11.36 -11.21 17.67
C MET A 421 -11.78 -11.62 16.26
N ASN A 422 -12.39 -12.79 16.16
CA ASN A 422 -12.83 -13.36 14.88
C ASN A 422 -14.34 -13.53 14.90
N TYR A 423 -15.02 -12.77 14.06
CA TYR A 423 -16.46 -12.87 13.81
C TYR A 423 -16.74 -13.59 12.48
N ALA A 424 -17.91 -14.16 12.36
CA ALA A 424 -18.41 -14.71 11.11
C ALA A 424 -19.84 -14.25 10.84
N TRP A 425 -20.16 -14.02 9.58
CA TRP A 425 -21.56 -13.90 9.15
C TRP A 425 -22.18 -15.28 9.00
N PRO A 426 -23.53 -15.41 9.05
CA PRO A 426 -24.20 -16.69 8.83
C PRO A 426 -23.90 -17.33 7.47
N SER A 427 -23.53 -16.52 6.48
CA SER A 427 -23.11 -16.93 5.14
C SER A 427 -21.65 -17.44 5.06
N ALA A 428 -20.91 -17.42 6.17
CA ALA A 428 -19.50 -17.85 6.17
C ALA A 428 -19.35 -19.35 5.97
N GLU A 429 -18.39 -19.72 5.13
CA GLU A 429 -18.02 -21.10 4.84
C GLU A 429 -16.54 -21.28 5.19
N ILE A 430 -16.27 -21.90 6.34
CA ILE A 430 -14.89 -22.09 6.85
C ILE A 430 -14.54 -23.57 6.78
N ALA A 431 -13.78 -23.95 5.75
CA ALA A 431 -13.48 -25.34 5.44
C ALA A 431 -12.11 -25.52 4.79
N VAL A 432 -11.66 -26.76 4.68
CA VAL A 432 -10.43 -27.08 3.95
C VAL A 432 -10.56 -26.75 2.47
N MET A 433 -11.73 -26.96 1.88
CA MET A 433 -12.08 -26.61 0.50
C MET A 433 -13.59 -26.56 0.33
N GLY A 434 -14.08 -26.02 -0.78
CA GLY A 434 -15.48 -26.04 -1.13
C GLY A 434 -16.01 -27.47 -1.38
N ALA A 435 -17.31 -27.67 -1.21
CA ALA A 435 -17.94 -28.99 -1.24
C ALA A 435 -17.71 -29.75 -2.55
N ALA A 436 -17.80 -29.07 -3.70
CA ALA A 436 -17.57 -29.71 -5.00
C ALA A 436 -16.14 -30.30 -5.13
N GLY A 437 -15.13 -29.54 -4.75
CA GLY A 437 -13.73 -30.02 -4.76
C GLY A 437 -13.49 -31.14 -3.74
N ALA A 438 -14.13 -31.06 -2.57
CA ALA A 438 -14.05 -32.11 -1.57
C ALA A 438 -14.70 -33.41 -2.05
N ALA A 439 -15.86 -33.33 -2.68
CA ALA A 439 -16.56 -34.48 -3.24
C ALA A 439 -15.75 -35.16 -4.35
N GLU A 440 -15.13 -34.40 -5.25
CA GLU A 440 -14.24 -34.94 -6.29
C GLU A 440 -13.08 -35.77 -5.71
N ILE A 441 -12.50 -35.34 -4.58
CA ILE A 441 -11.38 -36.05 -3.95
C ILE A 441 -11.89 -37.26 -3.15
N LEU A 442 -12.90 -37.07 -2.31
CA LEU A 442 -13.39 -38.10 -1.41
C LEU A 442 -14.03 -39.28 -2.18
N TYR A 443 -14.72 -38.98 -3.26
CA TYR A 443 -15.46 -39.97 -4.07
C TYR A 443 -14.83 -40.23 -5.43
N ALA A 444 -13.52 -40.00 -5.61
CA ALA A 444 -12.78 -40.22 -6.85
C ALA A 444 -12.86 -41.67 -7.33
N LYS A 445 -12.90 -42.65 -6.41
CA LYS A 445 -13.05 -44.08 -6.74
C LYS A 445 -14.43 -44.38 -7.32
N ASP A 446 -15.48 -43.83 -6.71
CA ASP A 446 -16.87 -44.00 -7.15
C ASP A 446 -17.08 -43.36 -8.51
N ALA A 447 -16.50 -42.19 -8.76
CA ALA A 447 -16.48 -41.52 -10.05
C ALA A 447 -15.81 -42.37 -11.14
N LYS A 448 -14.69 -43.02 -10.83
CA LYS A 448 -14.01 -43.92 -11.74
C LYS A 448 -14.87 -45.16 -12.06
N THR A 449 -15.48 -45.73 -11.04
CA THR A 449 -16.37 -46.91 -11.20
C THR A 449 -17.56 -46.55 -12.09
N ALA A 450 -18.27 -45.47 -11.82
CA ALA A 450 -19.40 -45.02 -12.63
C ALA A 450 -19.02 -44.74 -14.09
N LYS A 451 -17.87 -44.13 -14.35
CA LYS A 451 -17.35 -43.88 -15.69
C LYS A 451 -17.03 -45.15 -16.43
N VAL A 452 -16.43 -46.15 -15.77
CA VAL A 452 -16.12 -47.45 -16.37
C VAL A 452 -17.40 -48.20 -16.72
N SER A 453 -18.34 -48.31 -15.79
CA SER A 453 -19.64 -48.99 -16.02
C SER A 453 -20.45 -48.33 -17.14
N ALA A 454 -20.46 -47.00 -17.20
CA ALA A 454 -21.12 -46.26 -18.29
C ALA A 454 -20.43 -46.51 -19.66
N ALA A 455 -19.10 -46.60 -19.69
CA ALA A 455 -18.34 -46.92 -20.91
C ALA A 455 -18.65 -48.33 -21.39
N GLU A 456 -18.66 -49.32 -20.50
CA GLU A 456 -19.00 -50.72 -20.81
C GLU A 456 -20.43 -50.86 -21.34
N ALA A 457 -21.41 -50.17 -20.72
CA ALA A 457 -22.79 -50.14 -21.20
C ALA A 457 -22.89 -49.53 -22.61
N LYS A 458 -22.15 -48.44 -22.86
CA LYS A 458 -22.10 -47.79 -24.18
C LYS A 458 -21.49 -48.70 -25.27
N GLU A 459 -20.41 -49.39 -24.95
CA GLU A 459 -19.77 -50.37 -25.86
C GLU A 459 -20.69 -51.56 -26.15
N ALA A 460 -21.54 -51.94 -25.20
CA ALA A 460 -22.56 -52.97 -25.37
C ALA A 460 -23.81 -52.48 -26.14
N GLY A 461 -23.81 -51.24 -26.68
CA GLY A 461 -24.92 -50.66 -27.43
C GLY A 461 -26.08 -50.16 -26.58
N LYS A 462 -25.91 -50.07 -25.25
CA LYS A 462 -26.93 -49.66 -24.28
C LYS A 462 -26.74 -48.19 -23.86
N ALA A 463 -26.98 -47.29 -24.79
CA ALA A 463 -26.73 -45.85 -24.56
C ALA A 463 -27.61 -45.24 -23.47
N GLU A 464 -28.85 -45.71 -23.33
CA GLU A 464 -29.78 -45.25 -22.26
C GLU A 464 -29.29 -45.69 -20.88
N GLU A 465 -28.86 -46.95 -20.70
CA GLU A 465 -28.29 -47.47 -19.46
C GLU A 465 -27.00 -46.68 -19.06
N ALA A 466 -26.15 -46.36 -20.03
CA ALA A 466 -24.97 -45.55 -19.80
C ALA A 466 -25.32 -44.12 -19.32
N ALA A 467 -26.37 -43.52 -19.88
CA ALA A 467 -26.87 -42.19 -19.46
C ALA A 467 -27.48 -42.23 -18.05
N GLU A 468 -28.21 -43.29 -17.73
CA GLU A 468 -28.79 -43.50 -16.40
C GLU A 468 -27.73 -43.67 -15.32
N ILE A 469 -26.69 -44.47 -15.55
CA ILE A 469 -25.53 -44.63 -14.63
C ILE A 469 -24.88 -43.27 -14.34
N MET A 470 -24.70 -42.44 -15.35
CA MET A 470 -24.08 -41.11 -15.15
C MET A 470 -25.03 -40.11 -14.45
N ALA A 471 -26.33 -40.21 -14.68
CA ALA A 471 -27.35 -39.40 -14.00
C ALA A 471 -27.43 -39.76 -12.50
N ASP A 472 -27.46 -41.04 -12.19
CA ASP A 472 -27.49 -41.57 -10.81
C ASP A 472 -26.20 -41.15 -10.05
N PHE A 473 -25.06 -41.25 -10.71
CA PHE A 473 -23.80 -40.82 -10.14
C PHE A 473 -23.81 -39.30 -9.87
N LYS A 474 -24.33 -38.51 -10.78
CA LYS A 474 -24.47 -37.04 -10.57
C LYS A 474 -25.36 -36.70 -9.38
N ALA A 475 -26.49 -37.39 -9.24
CA ALA A 475 -27.38 -37.22 -8.10
C ALA A 475 -26.69 -37.64 -6.78
N TYR A 476 -25.97 -38.75 -6.79
CA TYR A 476 -25.19 -39.22 -5.64
C TYR A 476 -24.11 -38.18 -5.23
N ILE A 477 -23.35 -37.64 -6.18
CA ILE A 477 -22.34 -36.62 -5.88
C ILE A 477 -22.99 -35.36 -5.32
N GLN A 478 -24.14 -34.91 -5.85
CA GLN A 478 -24.85 -33.77 -5.33
C GLN A 478 -25.29 -33.98 -3.88
N GLU A 479 -25.78 -35.17 -3.53
CA GLU A 479 -26.10 -35.53 -2.15
C GLU A 479 -24.87 -35.44 -1.23
N LYS A 480 -23.70 -35.88 -1.71
CA LYS A 480 -22.43 -35.83 -0.98
C LYS A 480 -21.88 -34.43 -0.82
N GLU A 481 -22.05 -33.58 -1.81
CA GLU A 481 -21.74 -32.14 -1.72
C GLU A 481 -22.63 -31.45 -0.68
N ASP A 482 -23.92 -31.74 -0.68
CA ASP A 482 -24.90 -31.20 0.30
C ASP A 482 -24.59 -31.67 1.73
N GLU A 483 -24.19 -32.94 1.90
CA GLU A 483 -23.71 -33.48 3.16
C GLU A 483 -22.46 -32.76 3.66
N TYR A 484 -21.45 -32.56 2.78
CA TYR A 484 -20.22 -31.85 3.11
C TYR A 484 -20.49 -30.38 3.47
N ASN A 485 -21.36 -29.71 2.72
CA ASN A 485 -21.77 -28.33 3.01
C ASN A 485 -22.36 -28.21 4.43
N LYS A 486 -23.29 -29.11 4.80
CA LYS A 486 -23.90 -29.11 6.12
C LYS A 486 -22.91 -29.39 7.24
N LEU A 487 -21.91 -30.22 7.00
CA LEU A 487 -20.93 -30.60 8.01
C LEU A 487 -19.82 -29.59 8.19
N PHE A 488 -19.32 -29.01 7.09
CA PHE A 488 -18.06 -28.26 7.10
C PHE A 488 -18.14 -26.85 6.53
N CYS A 489 -18.98 -26.58 5.52
CA CYS A 489 -19.08 -25.24 4.91
C CYS A 489 -20.07 -24.34 5.66
N THR A 490 -19.82 -24.13 6.93
CA THR A 490 -20.68 -23.37 7.86
C THR A 490 -19.82 -22.74 8.94
N PRO A 491 -20.17 -21.56 9.47
CA PRO A 491 -19.43 -20.94 10.56
C PRO A 491 -19.53 -21.77 11.86
N TYR A 492 -20.64 -22.48 12.07
CA TYR A 492 -20.92 -23.19 13.31
C TYR A 492 -19.95 -24.34 13.58
N ASN A 493 -19.40 -24.96 12.53
CA ASN A 493 -18.38 -25.98 12.71
C ASN A 493 -17.07 -25.37 13.27
N ALA A 494 -16.66 -24.21 12.80
CA ALA A 494 -15.49 -23.51 13.32
C ALA A 494 -15.75 -22.96 14.74
N ALA A 495 -16.94 -22.41 14.98
CA ALA A 495 -17.35 -21.89 16.29
C ALA A 495 -17.36 -22.96 17.37
N LYS A 496 -17.80 -24.19 17.05
CA LYS A 496 -17.78 -25.34 17.94
C LYS A 496 -16.40 -25.62 18.55
N TYR A 497 -15.34 -25.31 17.84
CA TYR A 497 -13.96 -25.49 18.29
C TYR A 497 -13.32 -24.20 18.84
N GLY A 498 -14.07 -23.10 18.95
CA GLY A 498 -13.57 -21.82 19.42
C GLY A 498 -12.69 -21.08 18.41
N TYR A 499 -12.81 -21.38 17.12
CA TYR A 499 -12.08 -20.69 16.05
C TYR A 499 -12.82 -19.46 15.52
N ILE A 500 -14.05 -19.27 15.94
CA ILE A 500 -14.87 -18.07 15.77
C ILE A 500 -15.34 -17.67 17.16
N ASP A 501 -15.17 -16.40 17.52
CA ASP A 501 -15.55 -15.86 18.83
C ASP A 501 -17.06 -15.61 18.91
N ASP A 502 -17.68 -15.20 17.79
CA ASP A 502 -19.12 -15.05 17.69
C ASP A 502 -19.60 -14.99 16.23
N GLU A 503 -20.81 -15.43 15.99
CA GLU A 503 -21.53 -15.21 14.75
C GLU A 503 -22.41 -13.98 14.88
N ILE A 504 -22.32 -13.09 13.90
CA ILE A 504 -22.96 -11.78 13.97
C ILE A 504 -23.91 -11.55 12.81
N GLU A 505 -25.02 -10.83 13.06
CA GLU A 505 -25.85 -10.31 11.98
C GLU A 505 -25.01 -9.31 11.14
N PRO A 506 -24.99 -9.44 9.82
CA PRO A 506 -24.18 -8.57 8.96
C PRO A 506 -24.41 -7.08 9.21
N ARG A 507 -25.65 -6.65 9.41
CA ARG A 507 -26.02 -5.24 9.68
C ARG A 507 -25.37 -4.65 10.93
N ASN A 508 -24.95 -5.48 11.89
CA ASN A 508 -24.33 -5.06 13.15
C ASN A 508 -22.80 -5.05 13.11
N THR A 509 -22.19 -5.31 11.96
CA THR A 509 -20.73 -5.46 11.80
C THR A 509 -19.97 -4.23 12.31
N ARG A 510 -20.40 -3.01 11.96
CA ARG A 510 -19.78 -1.77 12.45
C ARG A 510 -19.70 -1.74 13.97
N PHE A 511 -20.82 -1.92 14.65
CA PHE A 511 -20.90 -1.89 16.12
C PHE A 511 -19.99 -2.94 16.77
N ARG A 512 -20.01 -4.17 16.23
CA ARG A 512 -19.21 -5.28 16.76
C ARG A 512 -17.71 -5.04 16.58
N VAL A 513 -17.28 -4.51 15.43
CA VAL A 513 -15.89 -4.14 15.18
C VAL A 513 -15.43 -3.03 16.13
N ILE A 514 -16.22 -1.96 16.30
CA ILE A 514 -15.90 -0.88 17.23
C ILE A 514 -15.71 -1.43 18.66
N ARG A 515 -16.64 -2.26 19.14
CA ARG A 515 -16.55 -2.85 20.48
C ARG A 515 -15.31 -3.73 20.66
N ALA A 516 -14.95 -4.50 19.63
CA ALA A 516 -13.74 -5.31 19.64
C ALA A 516 -12.47 -4.43 19.72
N LEU A 517 -12.39 -3.38 18.90
CA LEU A 517 -11.26 -2.45 18.90
C LEU A 517 -11.11 -1.71 20.24
N GLU A 518 -12.22 -1.29 20.85
CA GLU A 518 -12.21 -0.63 22.17
C GLU A 518 -11.70 -1.55 23.27
N GLN A 519 -12.16 -2.81 23.29
CA GLN A 519 -11.72 -3.82 24.26
C GLN A 519 -10.22 -4.12 24.12
N LEU A 520 -9.70 -4.13 22.90
CA LEU A 520 -8.31 -4.45 22.58
C LEU A 520 -7.35 -3.25 22.68
N ARG A 521 -7.86 -2.05 22.99
CA ARG A 521 -7.09 -0.81 22.95
C ARG A 521 -5.86 -0.82 23.87
N THR A 522 -5.95 -1.44 25.03
CA THR A 522 -4.88 -1.49 26.04
C THR A 522 -4.07 -2.79 25.99
N ARG A 523 -4.11 -3.47 24.85
CA ARG A 523 -3.35 -4.69 24.63
C ARG A 523 -1.86 -4.42 24.78
N ASN A 524 -1.21 -5.07 25.73
CA ASN A 524 0.23 -5.05 25.96
C ASN A 524 0.81 -6.43 25.64
N TYR A 525 1.89 -6.48 24.88
CA TYR A 525 2.67 -7.67 24.59
C TYR A 525 4.10 -7.54 25.12
#